data_0c0e1490731e5a15ea8b3cfab9fe8dc1
#
_entry.id   0c0e1490731e5a15ea8b3cfab9fe8dc1
#
_cell.length_a   1.000
_cell.length_b   1.000
_cell.length_c   1.000
_cell.angle_alpha   90.00
_cell.angle_beta   90.00
_cell.angle_gamma   90.00
#
_symmetry.space_group_name_H-M   'P 1'
#
loop_
_entity.id
_entity.type
_entity.pdbx_description
1 polymer ?
#
loop_
_entity_poly.entity_id
_entity_poly.type
_entity_poly.pdbx_seq_one_letter_code
_entity_poly.pdbx_strand_id
1 'polypeptide(L)'
;EPIILIMGAMSSAVWWPDEFCSQLAKMGRYVIRYDHRDTGKSTSYEPGQAPYSVEELADDVVRVIDGYGLEVGMSLGGFLSQLVALKYPKRVKSLTLIASERLADADPDMPAFDPAIIEYHQRAESLDWSDRDAVVAYQVGAWRINSGTAHAFDAEKIQNIAELNFDRTPNILTTFNHTTLGGGERWLGRLNEIAVPTLIIHGTEDPVLPYVHGLALKDAIRGSKMLTLEGTGHELHHEDWPRIIQAIKGQTS
;
A
#
# COMPACT_ATOMS: atom_id res chain seq x y z
N GLU A 1 1.23 -21.19 6.03
CA GLU A 1 2.16 -20.06 5.98
C GLU A 1 1.40 -18.75 6.14
N PRO A 2 1.93 -17.78 6.90
CA PRO A 2 1.27 -16.49 7.08
C PRO A 2 1.38 -15.64 5.81
N ILE A 3 0.33 -14.84 5.57
CA ILE A 3 0.33 -13.71 4.64
C ILE A 3 0.29 -12.45 5.49
N ILE A 4 1.24 -11.55 5.31
CA ILE A 4 1.17 -10.22 5.88
C ILE A 4 0.70 -9.22 4.83
N LEU A 5 -0.27 -8.41 5.19
CA LEU A 5 -0.82 -7.33 4.38
C LEU A 5 -0.25 -6.00 4.88
N ILE A 6 0.52 -5.35 4.04
CA ILE A 6 1.25 -4.11 4.33
C ILE A 6 0.57 -2.98 3.56
N MET A 7 -0.09 -2.08 4.28
CA MET A 7 -0.91 -1.02 3.67
C MET A 7 -0.06 0.13 3.13
N GLY A 8 -0.67 0.97 2.32
CA GLY A 8 -0.09 2.17 1.76
C GLY A 8 0.13 3.29 2.79
N ALA A 9 0.75 4.37 2.33
CA ALA A 9 0.97 5.56 3.14
C ALA A 9 -0.37 6.12 3.68
N MET A 10 -0.33 6.70 4.87
CA MET A 10 -1.45 7.38 5.51
C MET A 10 -2.66 6.50 5.83
N SER A 11 -2.57 5.20 5.58
CA SER A 11 -3.69 4.26 5.66
C SER A 11 -3.46 3.20 6.74
N SER A 12 -4.44 3.00 7.61
CA SER A 12 -4.39 1.96 8.64
C SER A 12 -4.82 0.60 8.09
N ALA A 13 -4.66 -0.44 8.90
CA ALA A 13 -4.97 -1.82 8.53
C ALA A 13 -6.43 -2.05 8.08
N VAL A 14 -7.38 -1.18 8.46
CA VAL A 14 -8.80 -1.33 8.08
C VAL A 14 -9.04 -1.11 6.59
N TRP A 15 -8.10 -0.46 5.89
CA TRP A 15 -8.15 -0.32 4.44
C TRP A 15 -7.85 -1.62 3.67
N TRP A 16 -7.44 -2.67 4.37
CA TRP A 16 -7.57 -4.05 3.91
C TRP A 16 -8.93 -4.59 4.38
N PRO A 17 -9.97 -4.67 3.53
CA PRO A 17 -11.32 -5.04 3.96
C PRO A 17 -11.38 -6.44 4.56
N ASP A 18 -12.23 -6.63 5.56
CA ASP A 18 -12.42 -7.92 6.26
C ASP A 18 -12.77 -9.06 5.31
N GLU A 19 -13.60 -8.77 4.29
CA GLU A 19 -14.00 -9.75 3.29
C GLU A 19 -12.81 -10.20 2.42
N PHE A 20 -11.93 -9.25 2.04
CA PHE A 20 -10.70 -9.58 1.29
C PHE A 20 -9.78 -10.46 2.12
N CYS A 21 -9.54 -10.08 3.38
CA CYS A 21 -8.74 -10.88 4.31
C CYS A 21 -9.33 -12.28 4.51
N SER A 22 -10.66 -12.37 4.65
CA SER A 22 -11.37 -13.64 4.82
C SER A 22 -11.26 -14.54 3.58
N GLN A 23 -11.31 -13.97 2.37
CA GLN A 23 -11.12 -14.72 1.13
C GLN A 23 -9.68 -15.25 1.00
N LEU A 24 -8.68 -14.46 1.36
CA LEU A 24 -7.29 -14.92 1.44
C LEU A 24 -7.13 -16.05 2.48
N ALA A 25 -7.75 -15.92 3.64
CA ALA A 25 -7.70 -16.94 4.69
C ALA A 25 -8.33 -18.27 4.26
N LYS A 26 -9.37 -18.25 3.42
CA LYS A 26 -9.99 -19.46 2.83
C LYS A 26 -9.03 -20.27 1.94
N MET A 27 -7.89 -19.68 1.54
CA MET A 27 -6.82 -20.43 0.85
C MET A 27 -5.98 -21.29 1.81
N GLY A 28 -6.35 -21.40 3.09
CA GLY A 28 -5.60 -22.12 4.12
C GLY A 28 -4.39 -21.33 4.65
N ARG A 29 -4.45 -20.00 4.56
CA ARG A 29 -3.39 -19.09 5.04
C ARG A 29 -3.80 -18.38 6.32
N TYR A 30 -2.83 -18.07 7.16
CA TYR A 30 -3.02 -17.18 8.30
C TYR A 30 -2.74 -15.74 7.81
N VAL A 31 -3.78 -14.91 7.81
CA VAL A 31 -3.69 -13.53 7.27
C VAL A 31 -3.50 -12.55 8.42
N ILE A 32 -2.46 -11.74 8.33
CA ILE A 32 -2.10 -10.71 9.28
C ILE A 32 -2.20 -9.35 8.56
N ARG A 33 -2.90 -8.41 9.16
CA ARG A 33 -2.83 -6.99 8.81
C ARG A 33 -2.52 -6.19 10.07
N TYR A 34 -1.78 -5.12 9.94
CA TYR A 34 -1.35 -4.29 11.07
C TYR A 34 -1.37 -2.82 10.70
N ASP A 35 -1.41 -1.97 11.70
CA ASP A 35 -1.26 -0.53 11.52
C ASP A 35 0.22 -0.16 11.53
N HIS A 36 0.66 0.61 10.55
CA HIS A 36 1.97 1.27 10.60
C HIS A 36 2.04 2.26 11.76
N ARG A 37 3.24 2.66 12.18
CA ARG A 37 3.41 3.84 13.04
C ARG A 37 2.67 5.00 12.42
N ASP A 38 2.10 5.86 13.25
CA ASP A 38 1.29 7.02 12.85
C ASP A 38 -0.03 6.69 12.13
N THR A 39 -0.48 5.43 12.16
CA THR A 39 -1.79 5.04 11.66
C THR A 39 -2.55 4.20 12.68
N GLY A 40 -3.89 4.26 12.62
CA GLY A 40 -4.77 3.41 13.40
C GLY A 40 -4.46 3.43 14.90
N LYS A 41 -4.21 2.27 15.50
CA LYS A 41 -3.94 2.10 16.93
C LYS A 41 -2.45 1.91 17.27
N SER A 42 -1.56 2.00 16.29
CA SER A 42 -0.12 1.89 16.52
C SER A 42 0.45 3.17 17.14
N THR A 43 1.73 3.12 17.53
CA THR A 43 2.44 4.26 18.09
C THR A 43 2.37 5.45 17.16
N SER A 44 1.94 6.59 17.69
CA SER A 44 1.86 7.86 16.97
C SER A 44 2.84 8.87 17.55
N TYR A 45 3.34 9.74 16.68
CA TYR A 45 4.26 10.83 16.99
C TYR A 45 3.60 12.16 16.64
N GLU A 46 4.19 13.27 17.07
CA GLU A 46 3.66 14.59 16.71
C GLU A 46 3.68 14.79 15.18
N PRO A 47 2.66 15.42 14.60
CA PRO A 47 2.64 15.73 13.16
C PRO A 47 3.91 16.47 12.71
N GLY A 48 4.54 16.00 11.65
CA GLY A 48 5.80 16.53 11.13
C GLY A 48 7.05 16.15 11.92
N GLN A 49 6.96 15.28 12.93
CA GLN A 49 8.08 14.91 13.81
C GLN A 49 8.28 13.40 13.89
N ALA A 50 8.18 12.70 12.76
CA ALA A 50 8.45 11.26 12.71
C ALA A 50 9.93 10.95 13.04
N PRO A 51 10.24 10.28 14.16
CA PRO A 51 11.63 9.96 14.53
C PRO A 51 12.07 8.62 13.92
N TYR A 52 11.53 8.24 12.77
CA TYR A 52 11.80 6.98 12.09
C TYR A 52 11.83 7.18 10.56
N SER A 53 12.40 6.21 9.89
CA SER A 53 12.59 6.16 8.45
C SER A 53 11.75 5.05 7.80
N VAL A 54 11.72 5.00 6.47
CA VAL A 54 11.12 3.88 5.73
C VAL A 54 11.82 2.55 6.03
N GLU A 55 13.13 2.57 6.36
CA GLU A 55 13.84 1.35 6.76
C GLU A 55 13.34 0.80 8.09
N GLU A 56 12.98 1.66 9.04
CA GLU A 56 12.43 1.24 10.33
C GLU A 56 10.99 0.73 10.19
N LEU A 57 10.20 1.29 9.26
CA LEU A 57 8.90 0.70 8.90
C LEU A 57 9.06 -0.70 8.29
N ALA A 58 10.08 -0.92 7.45
CA ALA A 58 10.40 -2.24 6.92
C ALA A 58 10.85 -3.22 8.05
N ASP A 59 11.58 -2.73 9.04
CA ASP A 59 11.96 -3.52 10.21
C ASP A 59 10.74 -3.91 11.07
N ASP A 60 9.73 -3.03 11.15
CA ASP A 60 8.47 -3.34 11.84
C ASP A 60 7.70 -4.46 11.14
N VAL A 61 7.70 -4.51 9.79
CA VAL A 61 7.12 -5.65 9.05
C VAL A 61 7.71 -6.96 9.55
N VAL A 62 9.05 -7.02 9.66
CA VAL A 62 9.75 -8.23 10.12
C VAL A 62 9.44 -8.56 11.57
N ARG A 63 9.24 -7.54 12.42
CA ARG A 63 8.85 -7.74 13.84
C ARG A 63 7.44 -8.30 14.01
N VAL A 64 6.52 -7.90 13.10
CA VAL A 64 5.14 -8.41 13.13
C VAL A 64 5.08 -9.87 12.69
N ILE A 65 5.98 -10.29 11.80
CA ILE A 65 6.05 -11.69 11.36
C ILE A 65 7.14 -12.41 12.16
N ASP A 66 6.75 -13.30 13.07
CA ASP A 66 7.69 -14.24 13.65
C ASP A 66 7.84 -15.47 12.72
N GLY A 67 8.84 -15.40 11.84
CA GLY A 67 9.11 -16.47 10.88
C GLY A 67 9.07 -16.02 9.42
N TYR A 68 8.87 -16.97 8.51
CA TYR A 68 8.78 -16.72 7.06
C TYR A 68 7.36 -16.36 6.66
N GLY A 69 7.19 -15.30 5.88
CA GLY A 69 5.89 -14.83 5.44
C GLY A 69 5.81 -14.60 3.93
N LEU A 70 4.58 -14.58 3.44
CA LEU A 70 4.24 -14.09 2.11
C LEU A 70 3.83 -12.63 2.29
N GLU A 71 4.48 -11.71 1.58
CA GLU A 71 4.18 -10.28 1.70
C GLU A 71 3.28 -9.82 0.57
N VAL A 72 2.22 -9.12 0.92
CA VAL A 72 1.32 -8.43 0.00
C VAL A 72 1.31 -6.96 0.41
N GLY A 73 2.03 -6.15 -0.33
CA GLY A 73 2.16 -4.72 -0.07
C GLY A 73 1.46 -3.88 -1.13
N MET A 74 0.72 -2.85 -0.69
CA MET A 74 0.08 -1.88 -1.55
C MET A 74 0.77 -0.52 -1.43
N SER A 75 1.07 0.17 -2.55
CA SER A 75 1.66 1.50 -2.58
C SER A 75 2.96 1.54 -1.73
N LEU A 76 3.04 2.39 -0.69
CA LEU A 76 4.15 2.37 0.28
C LEU A 76 4.41 0.97 0.84
N GLY A 77 3.37 0.17 1.11
CA GLY A 77 3.53 -1.21 1.57
C GLY A 77 4.29 -2.08 0.59
N GLY A 78 4.10 -1.89 -0.72
CA GLY A 78 4.88 -2.55 -1.76
C GLY A 78 6.34 -2.07 -1.79
N PHE A 79 6.58 -0.78 -1.56
CA PHE A 79 7.93 -0.23 -1.41
C PHE A 79 8.64 -0.82 -0.18
N LEU A 80 7.95 -0.90 0.96
CA LEU A 80 8.48 -1.53 2.18
C LEU A 80 8.77 -3.02 1.98
N SER A 81 7.91 -3.74 1.25
CA SER A 81 8.14 -5.16 0.92
C SER A 81 9.42 -5.37 0.11
N GLN A 82 9.75 -4.46 -0.80
CA GLN A 82 11.03 -4.49 -1.52
C GLN A 82 12.22 -4.31 -0.56
N LEU A 83 12.12 -3.34 0.38
CA LEU A 83 13.13 -3.14 1.42
C LEU A 83 13.31 -4.39 2.29
N VAL A 84 12.21 -5.01 2.72
CA VAL A 84 12.26 -6.24 3.53
C VAL A 84 12.95 -7.37 2.76
N ALA A 85 12.60 -7.55 1.49
CA ALA A 85 13.21 -8.60 0.66
C ALA A 85 14.73 -8.40 0.46
N LEU A 86 15.19 -7.16 0.37
CA LEU A 86 16.61 -6.84 0.25
C LEU A 86 17.36 -6.92 1.59
N LYS A 87 16.76 -6.41 2.67
CA LYS A 87 17.36 -6.42 4.01
C LYS A 87 17.34 -7.82 4.65
N TYR A 88 16.27 -8.56 4.44
CA TYR A 88 15.97 -9.82 5.12
C TYR A 88 15.55 -10.94 4.15
N PRO A 89 16.36 -11.27 3.12
CA PRO A 89 15.96 -12.18 2.02
C PRO A 89 15.54 -13.57 2.49
N LYS A 90 16.00 -14.00 3.68
CA LYS A 90 15.62 -15.29 4.27
C LYS A 90 14.27 -15.27 5.00
N ARG A 91 13.67 -14.10 5.20
CA ARG A 91 12.39 -13.93 5.91
C ARG A 91 11.20 -13.87 4.95
N VAL A 92 11.43 -13.63 3.68
CA VAL A 92 10.42 -13.48 2.63
C VAL A 92 10.40 -14.72 1.76
N LYS A 93 9.22 -15.27 1.50
CA LYS A 93 9.03 -16.42 0.58
C LYS A 93 8.50 -16.00 -0.78
N SER A 94 7.68 -14.97 -0.82
CA SER A 94 7.21 -14.34 -2.06
C SER A 94 6.75 -12.91 -1.80
N LEU A 95 6.70 -12.12 -2.86
CA LEU A 95 6.21 -10.74 -2.86
C LEU A 95 5.00 -10.60 -3.77
N THR A 96 3.99 -9.86 -3.31
CA THR A 96 2.96 -9.30 -4.17
C THR A 96 2.96 -7.78 -3.98
N LEU A 97 3.24 -7.05 -5.03
CA LEU A 97 3.39 -5.60 -5.04
C LEU A 97 2.21 -5.00 -5.80
N ILE A 98 1.28 -4.36 -5.10
CA ILE A 98 0.05 -3.80 -5.67
C ILE A 98 0.18 -2.30 -5.77
N ALA A 99 -0.05 -1.71 -6.94
CA ALA A 99 -0.04 -0.27 -7.16
C ALA A 99 1.17 0.40 -6.47
N SER A 100 2.38 -0.09 -6.76
CA SER A 100 3.62 0.36 -6.13
C SER A 100 4.65 0.75 -7.18
N GLU A 101 5.67 1.47 -6.73
CA GLU A 101 6.79 1.92 -7.54
C GLU A 101 8.11 1.22 -7.18
N ARG A 102 9.13 1.45 -7.98
CA ARG A 102 10.48 0.92 -7.74
C ARG A 102 11.13 1.60 -6.54
N LEU A 103 11.84 0.83 -5.74
CA LEU A 103 12.86 1.32 -4.81
C LEU A 103 14.10 1.72 -5.65
N ALA A 104 14.10 2.94 -6.15
CA ALA A 104 15.13 3.49 -7.02
C ALA A 104 15.30 5.01 -6.77
N ASP A 105 16.36 5.58 -7.29
CA ASP A 105 16.51 7.03 -7.36
C ASP A 105 15.37 7.65 -8.16
N ALA A 106 15.09 8.92 -7.87
CA ALA A 106 14.12 9.69 -8.63
C ALA A 106 14.49 9.69 -10.13
N ASP A 107 13.55 9.30 -10.95
CA ASP A 107 13.70 9.24 -12.40
C ASP A 107 12.84 10.32 -13.04
N PRO A 108 13.43 11.36 -13.62
CA PRO A 108 12.68 12.48 -14.19
C PRO A 108 11.81 12.08 -15.40
N ASP A 109 12.09 10.94 -16.00
CA ASP A 109 11.31 10.42 -17.13
C ASP A 109 10.07 9.62 -16.68
N MET A 110 9.96 9.34 -15.37
CA MET A 110 8.78 8.69 -14.81
C MET A 110 7.69 9.73 -14.52
N PRO A 111 6.44 9.48 -14.93
CA PRO A 111 5.35 10.41 -14.69
C PRO A 111 5.10 10.57 -13.19
N ALA A 112 4.89 11.81 -12.78
CA ALA A 112 4.45 12.15 -11.44
C ALA A 112 2.96 11.80 -11.23
N PHE A 113 2.46 12.02 -10.03
CA PHE A 113 1.04 11.96 -9.67
C PHE A 113 0.21 12.85 -10.61
N ASP A 114 -1.01 12.43 -10.90
CA ASP A 114 -1.96 13.28 -11.60
C ASP A 114 -2.12 14.61 -10.82
N PRO A 115 -2.05 15.76 -11.50
CA PRO A 115 -2.22 17.07 -10.85
C PRO A 115 -3.49 17.19 -10.01
N ALA A 116 -4.57 16.51 -10.39
CA ALA A 116 -5.81 16.49 -9.62
C ALA A 116 -5.66 15.88 -8.24
N ILE A 117 -4.76 14.88 -8.08
CA ILE A 117 -4.43 14.29 -6.77
C ILE A 117 -3.78 15.34 -5.88
N ILE A 118 -2.81 16.08 -6.42
CA ILE A 118 -2.08 17.13 -5.68
C ILE A 118 -3.06 18.23 -5.27
N GLU A 119 -3.88 18.72 -6.21
CA GLU A 119 -4.89 19.76 -5.94
C GLU A 119 -5.89 19.31 -4.87
N TYR A 120 -6.33 18.06 -4.92
CA TYR A 120 -7.24 17.53 -3.90
C TYR A 120 -6.61 17.53 -2.51
N HIS A 121 -5.38 17.03 -2.40
CA HIS A 121 -4.70 16.93 -1.12
C HIS A 121 -4.31 18.29 -0.52
N GLN A 122 -4.18 19.36 -1.32
CA GLN A 122 -4.01 20.72 -0.81
C GLN A 122 -5.18 21.18 0.07
N ARG A 123 -6.39 20.63 -0.13
CA ARG A 123 -7.55 20.92 0.71
C ARG A 123 -7.36 20.49 2.17
N ALA A 124 -6.47 19.54 2.41
CA ALA A 124 -6.12 19.09 3.76
C ALA A 124 -5.58 20.21 4.66
N GLU A 125 -4.94 21.24 4.07
CA GLU A 125 -4.37 22.37 4.80
C GLU A 125 -5.45 23.24 5.50
N SER A 126 -6.65 23.29 4.93
CA SER A 126 -7.77 24.07 5.47
C SER A 126 -8.84 23.23 6.19
N LEU A 127 -8.64 21.92 6.28
CA LEU A 127 -9.60 21.01 6.90
C LEU A 127 -9.50 21.07 8.43
N ASP A 128 -10.65 21.14 9.09
CA ASP A 128 -10.72 20.90 10.53
C ASP A 128 -10.61 19.39 10.81
N TRP A 129 -9.45 18.95 11.20
CA TRP A 129 -9.15 17.54 11.47
C TRP A 129 -9.82 16.99 12.74
N SER A 130 -10.44 17.85 13.56
CA SER A 130 -11.27 17.43 14.68
C SER A 130 -12.73 17.20 14.28
N ASP A 131 -13.15 17.69 13.13
CA ASP A 131 -14.48 17.46 12.56
C ASP A 131 -14.52 16.09 11.86
N ARG A 132 -15.15 15.10 12.53
CA ARG A 132 -15.28 13.74 12.06
C ARG A 132 -15.88 13.66 10.65
N ASP A 133 -16.98 14.36 10.44
CA ASP A 133 -17.74 14.27 9.19
C ASP A 133 -16.95 14.90 8.03
N ALA A 134 -16.25 16.01 8.29
CA ALA A 134 -15.39 16.65 7.31
C ALA A 134 -14.19 15.76 6.94
N VAL A 135 -13.56 15.11 7.91
CA VAL A 135 -12.44 14.20 7.69
C VAL A 135 -12.88 12.93 6.94
N VAL A 136 -14.02 12.34 7.32
CA VAL A 136 -14.60 11.19 6.61
C VAL A 136 -14.90 11.56 5.16
N ALA A 137 -15.56 12.70 4.92
CA ALA A 137 -15.85 13.17 3.57
C ALA A 137 -14.56 13.41 2.75
N TYR A 138 -13.52 13.95 3.37
CA TYR A 138 -12.21 14.11 2.73
C TYR A 138 -11.60 12.75 2.36
N GLN A 139 -11.63 11.75 3.24
CA GLN A 139 -11.11 10.41 2.92
C GLN A 139 -11.91 9.74 1.79
N VAL A 140 -13.25 9.83 1.82
CA VAL A 140 -14.10 9.31 0.74
C VAL A 140 -13.78 9.96 -0.61
N GLY A 141 -13.59 11.28 -0.62
CA GLY A 141 -13.21 12.02 -1.82
C GLY A 141 -11.83 11.64 -2.34
N ALA A 142 -10.85 11.43 -1.46
CA ALA A 142 -9.52 10.95 -1.83
C ALA A 142 -9.57 9.57 -2.50
N TRP A 143 -10.33 8.64 -1.95
CA TRP A 143 -10.52 7.33 -2.59
C TRP A 143 -11.26 7.43 -3.93
N ARG A 144 -12.23 8.34 -4.04
CA ARG A 144 -12.95 8.55 -5.30
C ARG A 144 -12.03 9.04 -6.43
N ILE A 145 -11.13 9.97 -6.14
CA ILE A 145 -10.20 10.47 -7.18
C ILE A 145 -9.08 9.47 -7.50
N ASN A 146 -8.84 8.51 -6.61
CA ASN A 146 -7.90 7.41 -6.83
C ASN A 146 -8.51 6.27 -7.64
N SER A 147 -9.84 6.19 -7.75
CA SER A 147 -10.55 5.11 -8.45
C SER A 147 -10.45 5.28 -9.97
N GLY A 148 -10.35 4.15 -10.68
CA GLY A 148 -10.42 4.10 -12.12
C GLY A 148 -11.86 4.09 -12.65
N THR A 149 -12.02 3.78 -13.93
CA THR A 149 -13.32 3.77 -14.63
C THR A 149 -13.92 2.38 -14.83
N ALA A 150 -13.14 1.31 -14.55
CA ALA A 150 -13.62 -0.06 -14.74
C ALA A 150 -14.81 -0.43 -13.86
N HIS A 151 -14.89 0.14 -12.66
CA HIS A 151 -15.88 -0.20 -11.65
C HIS A 151 -16.59 1.04 -11.13
N ALA A 152 -17.85 0.85 -10.70
CA ALA A 152 -18.59 1.92 -10.05
C ALA A 152 -17.99 2.18 -8.64
N PHE A 153 -17.71 3.44 -8.31
CA PHE A 153 -17.21 3.80 -6.99
C PHE A 153 -18.24 3.48 -5.90
N ASP A 154 -17.89 2.59 -4.98
CA ASP A 154 -18.72 2.18 -3.85
C ASP A 154 -18.57 3.16 -2.68
N ALA A 155 -19.30 4.28 -2.77
CA ALA A 155 -19.22 5.37 -1.79
C ALA A 155 -19.62 4.91 -0.39
N GLU A 156 -20.63 4.04 -0.25
CA GLU A 156 -21.11 3.57 1.06
C GLU A 156 -20.03 2.70 1.75
N LYS A 157 -19.44 1.78 1.01
CA LYS A 157 -18.37 0.93 1.54
C LYS A 157 -17.15 1.74 1.97
N ILE A 158 -16.72 2.68 1.13
CA ILE A 158 -15.58 3.56 1.45
C ILE A 158 -15.89 4.46 2.64
N GLN A 159 -17.10 5.00 2.74
CA GLN A 159 -17.52 5.78 3.90
C GLN A 159 -17.46 4.96 5.20
N ASN A 160 -17.99 3.75 5.20
CA ASN A 160 -17.94 2.88 6.38
C ASN A 160 -16.49 2.58 6.82
N ILE A 161 -15.57 2.40 5.87
CA ILE A 161 -14.14 2.20 6.20
C ILE A 161 -13.53 3.49 6.73
N ALA A 162 -13.82 4.65 6.14
CA ALA A 162 -13.31 5.95 6.56
C ALA A 162 -13.79 6.30 7.98
N GLU A 163 -15.06 6.06 8.29
CA GLU A 163 -15.61 6.22 9.63
C GLU A 163 -14.90 5.33 10.65
N LEU A 164 -14.76 4.05 10.35
CA LEU A 164 -14.03 3.11 11.20
C LEU A 164 -12.57 3.55 11.38
N ASN A 165 -11.91 4.03 10.31
CA ASN A 165 -10.55 4.52 10.35
C ASN A 165 -10.40 5.73 11.27
N PHE A 166 -11.30 6.70 11.15
CA PHE A 166 -11.32 7.89 12.01
C PHE A 166 -11.54 7.51 13.48
N ASP A 167 -12.61 6.75 13.76
CA ASP A 167 -13.03 6.41 15.13
C ASP A 167 -11.99 5.60 15.91
N ARG A 168 -11.10 4.87 15.21
CA ARG A 168 -10.05 4.07 15.84
C ARG A 168 -8.68 4.75 15.92
N THR A 169 -8.49 5.88 15.24
CA THR A 169 -7.20 6.59 15.16
C THR A 169 -7.18 7.77 16.14
N PRO A 170 -6.33 7.76 17.17
CA PRO A 170 -6.32 8.80 18.19
C PRO A 170 -6.03 10.21 17.66
N ASN A 171 -5.16 10.32 16.67
CA ASN A 171 -4.84 11.57 15.97
C ASN A 171 -4.58 11.28 14.50
N ILE A 172 -5.56 11.56 13.65
CA ILE A 172 -5.49 11.26 12.22
C ILE A 172 -4.43 12.09 11.48
N LEU A 173 -4.06 13.27 12.00
CA LEU A 173 -3.01 14.13 11.42
C LEU A 173 -1.63 13.46 11.39
N THR A 174 -1.38 12.54 12.33
CA THR A 174 -0.08 11.85 12.39
C THR A 174 0.21 11.02 11.14
N THR A 175 -0.84 10.61 10.41
CA THR A 175 -0.69 9.83 9.18
C THR A 175 0.13 10.55 8.12
N PHE A 176 0.13 11.90 8.14
CA PHE A 176 0.94 12.72 7.22
C PHE A 176 2.45 12.61 7.48
N ASN A 177 2.88 12.08 8.62
CA ASN A 177 4.29 11.78 8.86
C ASN A 177 4.85 10.85 7.78
N HIS A 178 4.03 9.98 7.19
CA HIS A 178 4.45 9.09 6.09
C HIS A 178 4.90 9.84 4.84
N THR A 179 4.45 11.08 4.61
CA THR A 179 4.81 11.85 3.40
C THR A 179 6.21 12.48 3.47
N THR A 180 6.83 12.48 4.65
CA THR A 180 8.13 13.13 4.90
C THR A 180 9.23 12.14 5.29
N LEU A 181 8.95 10.83 5.23
CA LEU A 181 9.92 9.81 5.61
C LEU A 181 11.07 9.74 4.62
N GLY A 182 12.27 9.79 5.12
CA GLY A 182 13.50 9.50 4.38
C GLY A 182 14.02 8.09 4.65
N GLY A 183 15.20 7.78 4.09
CA GLY A 183 15.91 6.52 4.29
C GLY A 183 15.74 5.55 3.12
N GLY A 184 16.47 4.44 3.18
CA GLY A 184 16.46 3.44 2.12
C GLY A 184 17.49 3.67 1.02
N GLU A 185 18.25 4.76 1.02
CA GLU A 185 19.16 5.18 -0.05
C GLU A 185 20.18 4.09 -0.43
N ARG A 186 20.70 3.36 0.54
CA ARG A 186 21.66 2.27 0.30
C ARG A 186 21.07 1.06 -0.43
N TRP A 187 19.75 1.00 -0.58
CA TRP A 187 19.03 -0.09 -1.21
C TRP A 187 18.53 0.27 -2.62
N LEU A 188 18.65 1.53 -3.02
CA LEU A 188 18.22 2.00 -4.31
C LEU A 188 18.95 1.24 -5.44
N GLY A 189 18.22 0.96 -6.53
CA GLY A 189 18.76 0.29 -7.71
C GLY A 189 19.14 -1.17 -7.54
N ARG A 190 18.80 -1.82 -6.41
CA ARG A 190 19.20 -3.21 -6.10
C ARG A 190 18.08 -4.25 -6.28
N LEU A 191 16.99 -3.90 -6.94
CA LEU A 191 15.84 -4.79 -7.11
C LEU A 191 16.16 -6.08 -7.88
N ASN A 192 17.21 -6.08 -8.71
CA ASN A 192 17.72 -7.27 -9.38
C ASN A 192 18.29 -8.34 -8.43
N GLU A 193 18.52 -8.02 -7.15
CA GLU A 193 18.93 -8.95 -6.10
C GLU A 193 17.76 -9.71 -5.47
N ILE A 194 16.51 -9.25 -5.70
CA ILE A 194 15.32 -9.96 -5.22
C ILE A 194 15.18 -11.26 -5.99
N ALA A 195 15.33 -12.39 -5.29
CA ALA A 195 15.30 -13.72 -5.87
C ALA A 195 14.02 -14.51 -5.58
N VAL A 196 13.14 -13.98 -4.74
CA VAL A 196 11.88 -14.65 -4.40
C VAL A 196 10.83 -14.47 -5.51
N PRO A 197 9.87 -15.40 -5.67
CA PRO A 197 8.76 -15.23 -6.58
C PRO A 197 8.06 -13.89 -6.33
N THR A 198 7.93 -13.08 -7.36
CA THR A 198 7.33 -11.74 -7.25
C THR A 198 6.18 -11.58 -8.24
N LEU A 199 5.04 -11.12 -7.74
CA LEU A 199 3.86 -10.73 -8.51
C LEU A 199 3.67 -9.23 -8.38
N ILE A 200 3.52 -8.56 -9.51
CA ILE A 200 3.19 -7.15 -9.60
C ILE A 200 1.75 -7.05 -10.08
N ILE A 201 0.95 -6.24 -9.40
CA ILE A 201 -0.46 -5.97 -9.73
C ILE A 201 -0.61 -4.47 -9.87
N HIS A 202 -1.10 -4.00 -11.02
CA HIS A 202 -1.22 -2.57 -11.26
C HIS A 202 -2.41 -2.23 -12.15
N GLY A 203 -3.11 -1.17 -11.80
CA GLY A 203 -4.23 -0.64 -12.58
C GLY A 203 -3.75 0.24 -13.74
N THR A 204 -4.42 0.16 -14.88
CA THR A 204 -4.02 0.97 -16.07
C THR A 204 -4.42 2.43 -15.94
N GLU A 205 -5.33 2.77 -15.02
CA GLU A 205 -5.81 4.14 -14.78
C GLU A 205 -5.37 4.66 -13.39
N ASP A 206 -4.27 4.11 -12.83
CA ASP A 206 -3.74 4.58 -11.56
C ASP A 206 -3.26 6.04 -11.67
N PRO A 207 -3.92 7.00 -10.98
CA PRO A 207 -3.57 8.42 -11.06
C PRO A 207 -2.49 8.82 -10.05
N VAL A 208 -2.20 7.97 -9.07
CA VAL A 208 -1.15 8.20 -8.06
C VAL A 208 0.19 7.70 -8.57
N LEU A 209 0.22 6.44 -8.99
CA LEU A 209 1.40 5.83 -9.61
C LEU A 209 1.01 5.30 -10.99
N PRO A 210 1.12 6.13 -12.05
CA PRO A 210 0.75 5.72 -13.40
C PRO A 210 1.29 4.35 -13.79
N TYR A 211 0.57 3.60 -14.60
CA TYR A 211 0.81 2.19 -14.94
C TYR A 211 2.26 1.86 -15.33
N VAL A 212 2.98 2.83 -15.91
CA VAL A 212 4.40 2.68 -16.26
C VAL A 212 5.29 2.38 -15.04
N HIS A 213 4.92 2.81 -13.82
CA HIS A 213 5.63 2.44 -12.59
C HIS A 213 5.57 0.94 -12.34
N GLY A 214 4.42 0.31 -12.56
CA GLY A 214 4.26 -1.14 -12.48
C GLY A 214 5.09 -1.88 -13.53
N LEU A 215 5.15 -1.37 -14.77
CA LEU A 215 6.00 -1.92 -15.83
C LEU A 215 7.49 -1.81 -15.48
N ALA A 216 7.92 -0.64 -14.99
CA ALA A 216 9.29 -0.41 -14.56
C ALA A 216 9.68 -1.32 -13.38
N LEU A 217 8.76 -1.55 -12.45
CA LEU A 217 8.96 -2.47 -11.32
C LEU A 217 9.13 -3.93 -11.83
N LYS A 218 8.29 -4.34 -12.79
CA LYS A 218 8.39 -5.66 -13.44
C LYS A 218 9.74 -5.87 -14.13
N ASP A 219 10.24 -4.85 -14.80
CA ASP A 219 11.51 -4.93 -15.52
C ASP A 219 12.71 -4.96 -14.55
N ALA A 220 12.59 -4.29 -13.39
CA ALA A 220 13.64 -4.24 -12.38
C ALA A 220 13.77 -5.54 -11.57
N ILE A 221 12.69 -6.30 -11.37
CA ILE A 221 12.70 -7.56 -10.61
C ILE A 221 12.68 -8.75 -11.57
N ARG A 222 13.83 -9.40 -11.71
CA ARG A 222 13.99 -10.50 -12.65
C ARG A 222 13.04 -11.67 -12.37
N GLY A 223 12.30 -12.11 -13.39
CA GLY A 223 11.38 -13.24 -13.27
C GLY A 223 10.05 -12.92 -12.61
N SER A 224 9.78 -11.65 -12.28
CA SER A 224 8.50 -11.23 -11.77
C SER A 224 7.37 -11.46 -12.77
N LYS A 225 6.16 -11.70 -12.28
CA LYS A 225 4.93 -11.80 -13.07
C LYS A 225 4.14 -10.50 -12.94
N MET A 226 3.31 -10.19 -13.94
CA MET A 226 2.44 -9.02 -13.95
C MET A 226 0.98 -9.43 -14.08
N LEU A 227 0.12 -8.87 -13.25
CA LEU A 227 -1.33 -8.84 -13.40
C LEU A 227 -1.76 -7.40 -13.65
N THR A 228 -2.17 -7.13 -14.88
CA THR A 228 -2.74 -5.84 -15.25
C THR A 228 -4.23 -5.83 -14.93
N LEU A 229 -4.69 -4.78 -14.26
CA LEU A 229 -6.10 -4.50 -13.98
C LEU A 229 -6.56 -3.34 -14.87
N GLU A 230 -7.22 -3.70 -15.97
CA GLU A 230 -7.67 -2.72 -16.97
C GLU A 230 -8.72 -1.79 -16.38
N GLY A 231 -8.52 -0.49 -16.52
CA GLY A 231 -9.42 0.56 -16.04
C GLY A 231 -9.51 0.72 -14.53
N THR A 232 -8.69 -0.01 -13.76
CA THR A 232 -8.57 0.13 -12.30
C THR A 232 -7.60 1.24 -11.96
N GLY A 233 -7.91 2.03 -10.93
CA GLY A 233 -7.08 3.11 -10.40
C GLY A 233 -6.12 2.67 -9.31
N HIS A 234 -5.79 3.60 -8.39
CA HIS A 234 -4.98 3.34 -7.20
C HIS A 234 -5.84 2.77 -6.06
N GLU A 235 -6.46 1.64 -6.30
CA GLU A 235 -7.49 1.07 -5.44
C GLU A 235 -7.41 -0.46 -5.35
N LEU A 236 -8.12 -1.03 -4.37
CA LEU A 236 -8.33 -2.46 -4.22
C LEU A 236 -9.83 -2.75 -4.36
N HIS A 237 -10.38 -2.56 -5.58
CA HIS A 237 -11.80 -2.72 -5.81
C HIS A 237 -12.27 -4.17 -5.64
N HIS A 238 -13.44 -4.37 -5.03
CA HIS A 238 -13.92 -5.71 -4.67
C HIS A 238 -14.20 -6.61 -5.89
N GLU A 239 -14.54 -6.06 -7.03
CA GLU A 239 -14.74 -6.82 -8.26
C GLU A 239 -13.42 -7.40 -8.82
N ASP A 240 -12.27 -6.80 -8.50
CA ASP A 240 -10.96 -7.33 -8.88
C ASP A 240 -10.43 -8.41 -7.92
N TRP A 241 -10.98 -8.53 -6.71
CA TRP A 241 -10.47 -9.48 -5.71
C TRP A 241 -10.36 -10.92 -6.20
N PRO A 242 -11.32 -11.50 -6.95
CA PRO A 242 -11.17 -12.87 -7.44
C PRO A 242 -9.92 -13.08 -8.29
N ARG A 243 -9.60 -12.11 -9.16
CA ARG A 243 -8.40 -12.14 -10.02
C ARG A 243 -7.13 -11.98 -9.20
N ILE A 244 -7.12 -11.02 -8.28
CA ILE A 244 -5.99 -10.72 -7.37
C ILE A 244 -5.69 -11.95 -6.51
N ILE A 245 -6.70 -12.50 -5.83
CA ILE A 245 -6.56 -13.66 -4.93
C ILE A 245 -6.09 -14.89 -5.70
N GLN A 246 -6.63 -15.14 -6.90
CA GLN A 246 -6.20 -16.25 -7.73
C GLN A 246 -4.74 -16.11 -8.18
N ALA A 247 -4.30 -14.89 -8.51
CA ALA A 247 -2.91 -14.61 -8.87
C ALA A 247 -1.95 -14.81 -7.68
N ILE A 248 -2.31 -14.33 -6.49
CA ILE A 248 -1.56 -14.57 -5.23
C ILE A 248 -1.45 -16.08 -4.96
N LYS A 249 -2.55 -16.83 -5.11
CA LYS A 249 -2.56 -18.29 -4.94
C LYS A 249 -1.61 -18.98 -5.90
N GLY A 250 -1.65 -18.60 -7.17
CA GLY A 250 -0.80 -19.20 -8.22
C GLY A 250 0.69 -18.90 -8.09
N GLN A 251 1.07 -17.90 -7.28
CA GLN A 251 2.46 -17.57 -6.99
C GLN A 251 3.03 -18.43 -5.85
N THR A 252 2.19 -18.90 -4.95
CA THR A 252 2.57 -19.52 -3.68
C THR A 252 2.36 -21.04 -3.65
N SER A 253 2.07 -21.62 -4.83
CA SER A 253 1.82 -23.07 -5.01
C SER A 253 3.09 -23.83 -5.27
#